data_e96098ae73b4101551fc3314666aca0e
#
_entry.id   e96098ae73b4101551fc3314666aca0e
#
_cell.length_a   1.000
_cell.length_b   1.000
_cell.length_c   1.000
_cell.angle_alpha   90.00
_cell.angle_beta   90.00
_cell.angle_gamma   90.00
#
_symmetry.space_group_name_H-M   'P 1'
#
loop_
_entity.id
_entity.type
_entity.pdbx_description
1 polymer ?
#
loop_
_entity_poly.entity_id
_entity_poly.type
_entity_poly.pdbx_seq_one_letter_code
_entity_poly.pdbx_strand_id
1 'polypeptide(L)'
;MKSNIKLMFAAGMMLLATGCTDLDVPLKSQYPSYPNSEVALNAQLNSIYSHFRGTLGRRFFEAMSLSSDEQTAVSYSGGWIDGGAYSHPSLHDFSYEDNTIDWMGELGKGCVKANEVINSDVDAKYKMPARAMRAYFEFLMMDCWGEAPILDVTVEDNDMNKRQPRAIVAKYLEKELLEIIPHLSTDASEGRNSIPNKYMAQALLAKLYINWPVYMAASVDKYDASSATNEKLDACISICDDIINSGKFNLGSMAYRFKFGPNNSALNVEDFIYAMPYDTYTATGMQYGRANSYKDIKSMNPSYFGMKLSNSGGGYMTMTPEFA
;
A
#
# COMPACT_ATOMS: atom_id res chain seq x y z
N MET A 1 26.05 -67.32 -34.93
CA MET A 1 26.60 -65.95 -34.57
C MET A 1 25.55 -64.81 -34.67
N LYS A 2 24.67 -64.77 -35.66
CA LYS A 2 23.70 -63.67 -35.84
C LYS A 2 22.57 -63.63 -34.78
N SER A 3 22.25 -64.75 -34.12
CA SER A 3 21.18 -64.81 -33.06
C SER A 3 21.63 -64.20 -31.72
N ASN A 4 22.89 -64.40 -31.34
CA ASN A 4 23.42 -63.95 -30.05
C ASN A 4 23.66 -62.44 -30.01
N ILE A 5 23.90 -61.81 -31.17
CA ILE A 5 24.07 -60.32 -31.26
C ILE A 5 22.75 -59.62 -31.06
N LYS A 6 21.64 -60.16 -31.56
CA LYS A 6 20.29 -59.57 -31.33
C LYS A 6 19.84 -59.68 -29.85
N LEU A 7 20.23 -60.75 -29.15
CA LEU A 7 19.90 -60.91 -27.72
C LEU A 7 20.74 -59.95 -26.86
N MET A 8 22.00 -59.71 -27.19
CA MET A 8 22.86 -58.76 -26.51
C MET A 8 22.38 -57.32 -26.71
N PHE A 9 21.87 -56.94 -27.93
CA PHE A 9 21.30 -55.62 -28.16
C PHE A 9 19.97 -55.40 -27.44
N ALA A 10 19.12 -56.43 -27.34
CA ALA A 10 17.87 -56.37 -26.56
C ALA A 10 18.13 -56.23 -25.05
N ALA A 11 19.13 -56.96 -24.51
CA ALA A 11 19.52 -56.88 -23.11
C ALA A 11 20.20 -55.50 -22.78
N GLY A 12 20.97 -54.96 -23.70
CA GLY A 12 21.57 -53.62 -23.55
C GLY A 12 20.55 -52.48 -23.58
N MET A 13 19.47 -52.59 -24.37
CA MET A 13 18.37 -51.60 -24.38
C MET A 13 17.47 -51.67 -23.13
N MET A 14 17.31 -52.83 -22.50
CA MET A 14 16.56 -52.94 -21.23
C MET A 14 17.32 -52.37 -20.02
N LEU A 15 18.65 -52.35 -20.06
CA LEU A 15 19.48 -51.76 -19.01
C LEU A 15 19.54 -50.23 -19.07
N LEU A 16 19.20 -49.62 -20.21
CA LEU A 16 19.14 -48.17 -20.36
C LEU A 16 17.77 -47.57 -19.98
N ALA A 17 16.76 -48.41 -19.75
CA ALA A 17 15.41 -47.98 -19.36
C ALA A 17 15.20 -47.90 -17.82
N THR A 18 16.19 -48.22 -16.99
CA THR A 18 16.13 -48.11 -15.53
C THR A 18 16.77 -46.81 -15.01
N GLY A 19 17.08 -45.87 -15.90
CA GLY A 19 17.58 -44.57 -15.53
C GLY A 19 16.45 -43.66 -15.12
N CYS A 20 16.38 -43.33 -13.86
CA CYS A 20 15.64 -42.18 -13.27
C CYS A 20 14.13 -42.15 -13.53
N THR A 21 13.37 -42.97 -12.83
CA THR A 21 11.91 -42.82 -12.68
C THR A 21 11.55 -42.13 -11.35
N ASP A 22 12.52 -41.73 -10.57
CA ASP A 22 12.22 -40.92 -9.37
C ASP A 22 12.21 -39.45 -9.76
N LEU A 23 11.07 -39.01 -10.32
CA LEU A 23 10.77 -37.59 -10.61
C LEU A 23 10.35 -36.82 -9.36
N ASP A 24 10.16 -37.51 -8.25
CA ASP A 24 9.93 -36.90 -6.94
C ASP A 24 11.25 -36.51 -6.26
N VAL A 25 12.02 -35.65 -6.92
CA VAL A 25 13.14 -34.98 -6.26
C VAL A 25 12.52 -33.99 -5.27
N PRO A 26 12.63 -34.22 -3.95
CA PRO A 26 12.16 -33.24 -2.98
C PRO A 26 12.89 -31.94 -3.27
N LEU A 27 12.14 -30.87 -3.51
CA LEU A 27 12.67 -29.54 -3.72
C LEU A 27 13.43 -29.10 -2.45
N LYS A 28 14.72 -29.37 -2.38
CA LYS A 28 15.56 -29.04 -1.23
C LYS A 28 15.80 -27.55 -1.04
N SER A 29 15.41 -26.74 -2.03
CA SER A 29 15.58 -25.28 -2.05
C SER A 29 14.29 -24.49 -1.77
N GLN A 30 13.16 -25.16 -1.62
CA GLN A 30 11.89 -24.51 -1.31
C GLN A 30 11.23 -25.22 -0.13
N TYR A 31 10.71 -24.43 0.80
CA TYR A 31 9.83 -24.97 1.83
C TYR A 31 8.52 -25.42 1.17
N PRO A 32 8.01 -26.63 1.45
CA PRO A 32 6.74 -27.14 0.91
C PRO A 32 5.54 -26.34 1.44
N SER A 33 5.71 -25.63 2.53
CA SER A 33 4.80 -24.65 3.12
C SER A 33 5.61 -23.58 3.83
N TYR A 34 5.04 -22.40 4.00
CA TYR A 34 5.67 -21.38 4.84
C TYR A 34 5.84 -21.91 6.27
N PRO A 35 7.02 -21.68 6.89
CA PRO A 35 7.20 -22.03 8.29
C PRO A 35 6.20 -21.28 9.18
N ASN A 36 5.56 -21.97 10.12
CA ASN A 36 4.61 -21.38 11.07
C ASN A 36 5.29 -20.76 12.31
N SER A 37 6.59 -20.50 12.25
CA SER A 37 7.26 -19.78 13.35
C SER A 37 6.81 -18.32 13.37
N GLU A 38 6.77 -17.73 14.55
CA GLU A 38 6.42 -16.31 14.72
C GLU A 38 7.29 -15.38 13.87
N VAL A 39 8.58 -15.66 13.75
CA VAL A 39 9.52 -14.91 12.90
C VAL A 39 9.10 -14.99 11.43
N ALA A 40 8.72 -16.17 10.93
CA ALA A 40 8.31 -16.36 9.55
C ALA A 40 6.97 -15.66 9.26
N LEU A 41 6.01 -15.74 10.17
CA LEU A 41 4.70 -15.08 10.04
C LEU A 41 4.84 -13.55 10.07
N ASN A 42 5.67 -13.02 10.95
CA ASN A 42 5.97 -11.58 10.96
C ASN A 42 6.70 -11.15 9.67
N ALA A 43 7.58 -11.97 9.11
CA ALA A 43 8.21 -11.69 7.81
C ALA A 43 7.19 -11.67 6.66
N GLN A 44 6.18 -12.54 6.68
CA GLN A 44 5.08 -12.51 5.71
C GLN A 44 4.26 -11.22 5.82
N LEU A 45 3.87 -10.82 7.03
CA LEU A 45 3.18 -9.54 7.26
C LEU A 45 4.02 -8.35 6.78
N ASN A 46 5.31 -8.33 7.09
CA ASN A 46 6.22 -7.29 6.62
C ASN A 46 6.32 -7.25 5.08
N SER A 47 6.19 -8.39 4.41
CA SER A 47 6.16 -8.41 2.93
C SER A 47 4.91 -7.73 2.38
N ILE A 48 3.75 -7.85 3.05
CA ILE A 48 2.53 -7.12 2.69
C ILE A 48 2.80 -5.61 2.83
N TYR A 49 3.34 -5.18 3.97
CA TYR A 49 3.60 -3.76 4.25
C TYR A 49 4.60 -3.14 3.28
N SER A 50 5.53 -3.92 2.73
CA SER A 50 6.53 -3.41 1.77
C SER A 50 5.90 -2.88 0.48
N HIS A 51 4.81 -3.49 0.00
CA HIS A 51 4.08 -2.99 -1.17
C HIS A 51 3.41 -1.64 -0.90
N PHE A 52 2.89 -1.46 0.30
CA PHE A 52 2.31 -0.18 0.72
C PHE A 52 3.37 0.91 0.87
N ARG A 53 4.53 0.56 1.42
CA ARG A 53 5.65 1.47 1.63
C ARG A 53 6.13 2.14 0.34
N GLY A 54 6.36 1.35 -0.71
CA GLY A 54 6.80 1.88 -2.00
C GLY A 54 5.79 2.82 -2.64
N THR A 55 4.52 2.48 -2.55
CA THR A 55 3.41 3.28 -3.05
C THR A 55 3.28 4.60 -2.30
N LEU A 56 3.16 4.58 -0.99
CA LEU A 56 3.00 5.78 -0.17
C LEU A 56 4.26 6.66 -0.16
N GLY A 57 5.44 6.06 -0.22
CA GLY A 57 6.70 6.80 -0.18
C GLY A 57 6.93 7.70 -1.38
N ARG A 58 6.15 7.53 -2.45
CA ARG A 58 6.26 8.34 -3.66
C ARG A 58 4.95 8.51 -4.41
N ARG A 59 4.46 7.45 -5.07
CA ARG A 59 3.44 7.54 -6.13
C ARG A 59 2.10 8.10 -5.69
N PHE A 60 1.59 7.62 -4.57
CA PHE A 60 0.35 8.15 -4.00
C PHE A 60 0.45 9.64 -3.72
N PHE A 61 1.55 10.06 -3.07
CA PHE A 61 1.79 11.47 -2.76
C PHE A 61 1.89 12.32 -4.03
N GLU A 62 2.68 11.90 -5.02
CA GLU A 62 2.82 12.63 -6.30
C GLU A 62 1.45 12.79 -6.98
N ALA A 63 0.69 11.69 -7.11
CA ALA A 63 -0.61 11.72 -7.76
C ALA A 63 -1.61 12.65 -7.03
N MET A 64 -1.70 12.54 -5.70
CA MET A 64 -2.65 13.34 -4.91
C MET A 64 -2.29 14.83 -4.91
N SER A 65 -1.02 15.16 -4.66
CA SER A 65 -0.60 16.56 -4.60
C SER A 65 -0.66 17.28 -5.94
N LEU A 66 -0.42 16.57 -7.05
CA LEU A 66 -0.53 17.13 -8.39
C LEU A 66 -1.99 17.22 -8.89
N SER A 67 -2.88 16.34 -8.42
CA SER A 67 -4.30 16.36 -8.80
C SER A 67 -5.11 17.33 -7.97
N SER A 68 -4.60 17.75 -6.81
CA SER A 68 -5.15 18.84 -6.02
C SER A 68 -4.51 20.16 -6.44
N ASP A 69 -5.05 21.28 -6.02
CA ASP A 69 -4.48 22.60 -6.31
C ASP A 69 -3.28 22.95 -5.41
N GLU A 70 -2.73 21.95 -4.69
CA GLU A 70 -1.57 22.17 -3.80
C GLU A 70 -0.27 22.37 -4.56
N GLN A 71 -0.03 21.53 -5.55
CA GLN A 71 1.25 21.48 -6.27
C GLN A 71 1.07 21.38 -7.78
N THR A 72 2.08 21.85 -8.48
CA THR A 72 2.20 21.71 -9.93
C THR A 72 3.60 21.24 -10.30
N ALA A 73 3.73 20.61 -11.46
CA ALA A 73 5.02 20.27 -12.03
C ALA A 73 5.64 21.49 -12.71
N VAL A 74 6.91 21.73 -12.43
CA VAL A 74 7.67 22.81 -13.07
C VAL A 74 8.55 22.25 -14.19
N SER A 75 8.45 22.87 -15.36
CA SER A 75 9.36 22.65 -16.48
C SER A 75 10.51 23.64 -16.42
N TYR A 76 11.75 23.14 -16.35
CA TYR A 76 12.97 23.94 -16.47
C TYR A 76 14.01 23.17 -17.27
N SER A 77 15.02 23.87 -17.78
CA SER A 77 16.08 23.23 -18.54
C SER A 77 16.76 22.13 -17.73
N GLY A 78 16.70 20.89 -18.22
CA GLY A 78 17.11 19.69 -17.47
C GLY A 78 16.18 19.31 -16.33
N GLY A 79 14.99 19.88 -16.28
CA GLY A 79 13.91 19.49 -15.37
C GLY A 79 13.27 18.18 -15.77
N TRP A 80 12.84 17.42 -14.79
CA TRP A 80 12.24 16.12 -15.00
C TRP A 80 10.71 16.26 -14.94
N ILE A 81 10.07 16.31 -16.10
CA ILE A 81 8.60 16.32 -16.23
C ILE A 81 8.06 14.96 -16.73
N ASP A 82 8.96 14.00 -16.95
CA ASP A 82 8.65 12.62 -17.31
C ASP A 82 7.66 12.50 -18.47
N GLY A 83 7.97 13.20 -19.59
CA GLY A 83 7.14 13.17 -20.80
C GLY A 83 5.76 13.80 -20.65
N GLY A 84 5.53 14.58 -19.60
CA GLY A 84 4.22 15.18 -19.31
C GLY A 84 3.48 14.51 -18.16
N ALA A 85 3.92 13.33 -17.70
CA ALA A 85 3.24 12.56 -16.66
C ALA A 85 3.03 13.33 -15.35
N TYR A 86 3.89 14.29 -15.02
CA TYR A 86 3.73 15.17 -13.86
C TYR A 86 2.89 16.43 -14.14
N SER A 87 2.73 16.84 -15.39
CA SER A 87 1.87 17.97 -15.74
C SER A 87 0.42 17.56 -15.99
N HIS A 88 0.18 16.37 -16.52
CA HIS A 88 -1.17 15.88 -16.81
C HIS A 88 -2.07 15.85 -15.55
N PRO A 89 -1.64 15.36 -14.38
CA PRO A 89 -2.46 15.44 -13.17
C PRO A 89 -2.83 16.87 -12.78
N SER A 90 -1.90 17.82 -12.85
CA SER A 90 -2.17 19.23 -12.53
C SER A 90 -3.15 19.91 -13.50
N LEU A 91 -3.21 19.40 -14.74
CA LEU A 91 -4.14 19.88 -15.77
C LEU A 91 -5.44 19.06 -15.82
N HIS A 92 -5.57 18.04 -15.00
CA HIS A 92 -6.66 17.06 -15.02
C HIS A 92 -6.82 16.36 -16.39
N ASP A 93 -5.71 16.24 -17.13
CA ASP A 93 -5.62 15.60 -18.43
C ASP A 93 -4.84 14.27 -18.30
N PHE A 94 -5.43 13.33 -17.58
CA PHE A 94 -4.81 12.06 -17.29
C PHE A 94 -4.75 11.16 -18.52
N SER A 95 -3.58 10.56 -18.75
CA SER A 95 -3.38 9.45 -19.67
C SER A 95 -3.18 8.14 -18.88
N TYR A 96 -3.70 7.03 -19.41
CA TYR A 96 -3.45 5.71 -18.84
C TYR A 96 -1.96 5.28 -18.94
N GLU A 97 -1.17 6.00 -19.72
CA GLU A 97 0.28 5.81 -19.86
C GLU A 97 1.09 6.61 -18.83
N ASP A 98 0.44 7.48 -18.05
CA ASP A 98 1.12 8.30 -17.07
C ASP A 98 1.66 7.47 -15.91
N ASN A 99 2.97 7.48 -15.71
CA ASN A 99 3.61 6.68 -14.66
C ASN A 99 3.31 7.21 -13.24
N THR A 100 2.76 8.43 -13.09
CA THR A 100 2.29 8.96 -11.81
C THR A 100 1.06 8.24 -11.29
N ILE A 101 0.30 7.57 -12.16
CA ILE A 101 -0.90 6.80 -11.81
C ILE A 101 -0.74 5.29 -12.07
N ASP A 102 0.41 4.83 -12.54
CA ASP A 102 0.70 3.42 -12.83
C ASP A 102 1.20 2.68 -11.58
N TRP A 103 0.37 2.60 -10.55
CA TRP A 103 0.74 1.90 -9.32
C TRP A 103 -0.38 1.02 -8.72
N MET A 104 -1.52 0.91 -9.39
CA MET A 104 -2.59 0.00 -8.97
C MET A 104 -2.10 -1.46 -8.86
N GLY A 105 -1.23 -1.90 -9.78
CA GLY A 105 -0.67 -3.24 -9.77
C GLY A 105 0.15 -3.57 -8.52
N GLU A 106 0.81 -2.60 -7.91
CA GLU A 106 1.54 -2.81 -6.65
C GLU A 106 0.58 -3.05 -5.47
N LEU A 107 -0.55 -2.35 -5.44
CA LEU A 107 -1.61 -2.60 -4.45
C LEU A 107 -2.20 -4.00 -4.61
N GLY A 108 -2.45 -4.42 -5.86
CA GLY A 108 -2.92 -5.78 -6.17
C GLY A 108 -1.94 -6.87 -5.71
N LYS A 109 -0.63 -6.68 -5.90
CA LYS A 109 0.41 -7.58 -5.36
C LYS A 109 0.34 -7.64 -3.83
N GLY A 110 0.11 -6.51 -3.17
CA GLY A 110 -0.11 -6.46 -1.71
C GLY A 110 -1.32 -7.28 -1.27
N CYS A 111 -2.45 -7.20 -2.01
CA CYS A 111 -3.63 -8.02 -1.75
C CYS A 111 -3.33 -9.53 -1.89
N VAL A 112 -2.59 -9.94 -2.92
CA VAL A 112 -2.18 -11.34 -3.10
C VAL A 112 -1.36 -11.81 -1.90
N LYS A 113 -0.40 -11.02 -1.43
CA LYS A 113 0.39 -11.35 -0.24
C LYS A 113 -0.43 -11.41 1.03
N ALA A 114 -1.41 -10.54 1.19
CA ALA A 114 -2.36 -10.61 2.29
C ALA A 114 -3.18 -11.91 2.26
N ASN A 115 -3.65 -12.31 1.08
CA ASN A 115 -4.42 -13.53 0.88
C ASN A 115 -3.61 -14.80 1.21
N GLU A 116 -2.31 -14.83 0.95
CA GLU A 116 -1.44 -15.93 1.36
C GLU A 116 -1.49 -16.17 2.89
N VAL A 117 -1.48 -15.10 3.69
CA VAL A 117 -1.61 -15.18 5.15
C VAL A 117 -3.03 -15.53 5.58
N ILE A 118 -4.04 -14.90 4.98
CA ILE A 118 -5.45 -15.08 5.33
C ILE A 118 -5.88 -16.55 5.13
N ASN A 119 -5.41 -17.18 4.06
CA ASN A 119 -5.75 -18.57 3.71
C ASN A 119 -4.90 -19.62 4.41
N SER A 120 -3.82 -19.23 5.06
CA SER A 120 -2.98 -20.17 5.79
C SER A 120 -3.64 -20.61 7.11
N ASP A 121 -3.20 -21.76 7.64
CA ASP A 121 -3.66 -22.25 8.95
C ASP A 121 -2.84 -21.60 10.07
N VAL A 122 -3.14 -20.31 10.34
CA VAL A 122 -2.47 -19.52 11.38
C VAL A 122 -3.47 -18.81 12.28
N ASP A 123 -3.01 -18.38 13.43
CA ASP A 123 -3.81 -17.66 14.42
C ASP A 123 -4.43 -16.35 13.84
N ALA A 124 -5.62 -16.01 14.33
CA ALA A 124 -6.35 -14.80 13.95
C ALA A 124 -5.52 -13.53 14.14
N LYS A 125 -4.60 -13.48 15.12
CA LYS A 125 -3.71 -12.35 15.35
C LYS A 125 -2.83 -11.97 14.15
N TYR A 126 -2.57 -12.92 13.23
CA TYR A 126 -1.85 -12.66 11.97
C TYR A 126 -2.82 -12.39 10.82
N LYS A 127 -3.98 -13.05 10.80
CA LYS A 127 -4.98 -12.89 9.73
C LYS A 127 -5.65 -11.52 9.79
N MET A 128 -5.98 -11.01 10.97
CA MET A 128 -6.70 -9.74 11.08
C MET A 128 -5.89 -8.53 10.58
N PRO A 129 -4.60 -8.36 10.93
CA PRO A 129 -3.76 -7.33 10.31
C PRO A 129 -3.61 -7.50 8.79
N ALA A 130 -3.52 -8.73 8.27
CA ALA A 130 -3.46 -8.97 6.83
C ALA A 130 -4.77 -8.56 6.12
N ARG A 131 -5.94 -8.86 6.70
CA ARG A 131 -7.25 -8.40 6.21
C ARG A 131 -7.35 -6.87 6.23
N ALA A 132 -6.90 -6.22 7.29
CA ALA A 132 -6.90 -4.77 7.39
C ALA A 132 -6.04 -4.11 6.30
N MET A 133 -4.86 -4.67 6.00
CA MET A 133 -4.02 -4.17 4.91
C MET A 133 -4.63 -4.42 3.54
N ARG A 134 -5.23 -5.58 3.31
CA ARG A 134 -5.97 -5.85 2.06
C ARG A 134 -7.08 -4.82 1.86
N ALA A 135 -7.89 -4.59 2.88
CA ALA A 135 -8.95 -3.58 2.83
C ALA A 135 -8.40 -2.18 2.53
N TYR A 136 -7.22 -1.83 3.06
CA TYR A 136 -6.61 -0.54 2.75
C TYR A 136 -6.12 -0.47 1.29
N PHE A 137 -5.51 -1.51 0.75
CA PHE A 137 -5.13 -1.57 -0.66
C PHE A 137 -6.35 -1.43 -1.58
N GLU A 138 -7.42 -2.18 -1.30
CA GLU A 138 -8.66 -2.12 -2.07
C GLU A 138 -9.36 -0.76 -1.94
N PHE A 139 -9.31 -0.13 -0.75
CA PHE A 139 -9.76 1.24 -0.55
C PHE A 139 -9.01 2.22 -1.46
N LEU A 140 -7.68 2.16 -1.50
CA LEU A 140 -6.88 3.03 -2.35
C LEU A 140 -7.15 2.78 -3.84
N MET A 141 -7.34 1.53 -4.25
CA MET A 141 -7.71 1.22 -5.63
C MET A 141 -9.06 1.85 -5.99
N MET A 142 -10.06 1.74 -5.13
CA MET A 142 -11.37 2.35 -5.34
C MET A 142 -11.31 3.89 -5.30
N ASP A 143 -10.62 4.45 -4.32
CA ASP A 143 -10.56 5.90 -4.10
C ASP A 143 -9.86 6.62 -5.24
N CYS A 144 -8.76 6.05 -5.76
CA CYS A 144 -7.94 6.67 -6.79
C CYS A 144 -8.41 6.39 -8.22
N TRP A 145 -9.01 5.22 -8.51
CA TRP A 145 -9.41 4.83 -9.87
C TRP A 145 -10.92 4.65 -10.06
N GLY A 146 -11.68 4.71 -8.98
CA GLY A 146 -13.14 4.59 -9.00
C GLY A 146 -13.61 3.14 -9.02
N GLU A 147 -13.58 2.45 -10.16
CA GLU A 147 -13.87 1.02 -10.23
C GLU A 147 -12.63 0.21 -9.87
N ALA A 148 -12.77 -0.77 -8.99
CA ALA A 148 -11.67 -1.61 -8.52
C ALA A 148 -12.08 -3.08 -8.40
N PRO A 149 -11.16 -4.04 -8.56
CA PRO A 149 -11.44 -5.43 -8.25
C PRO A 149 -11.56 -5.63 -6.73
N ILE A 150 -12.38 -6.58 -6.33
CA ILE A 150 -12.40 -7.11 -4.97
C ILE A 150 -11.55 -8.37 -4.98
N LEU A 151 -10.36 -8.29 -4.38
CA LEU A 151 -9.37 -9.35 -4.41
C LEU A 151 -9.49 -10.27 -3.17
N ASP A 152 -10.71 -10.58 -2.78
CA ASP A 152 -11.00 -11.51 -1.69
C ASP A 152 -11.11 -12.94 -2.21
N VAL A 153 -10.15 -13.78 -1.84
CA VAL A 153 -10.12 -15.21 -2.25
C VAL A 153 -11.21 -16.06 -1.61
N THR A 154 -11.90 -15.55 -0.60
CA THR A 154 -13.07 -16.24 -0.03
C THR A 154 -14.30 -16.10 -0.93
N VAL A 155 -14.26 -15.21 -1.90
CA VAL A 155 -15.31 -15.04 -2.91
C VAL A 155 -14.99 -15.95 -4.09
N GLU A 156 -15.74 -17.04 -4.23
CA GLU A 156 -15.58 -18.01 -5.33
C GLU A 156 -15.97 -17.45 -6.70
N ASP A 157 -16.60 -16.28 -6.73
CA ASP A 157 -17.05 -15.64 -7.96
C ASP A 157 -15.87 -14.98 -8.70
N ASN A 158 -15.46 -15.59 -9.80
CA ASN A 158 -14.43 -15.05 -10.70
C ASN A 158 -14.76 -13.65 -11.25
N ASP A 159 -16.03 -13.23 -11.19
CA ASP A 159 -16.43 -11.91 -11.64
C ASP A 159 -16.00 -10.81 -10.65
N MET A 160 -15.81 -11.11 -9.37
CA MET A 160 -15.31 -10.16 -8.38
C MET A 160 -13.86 -9.73 -8.63
N ASN A 161 -13.06 -10.54 -9.33
CA ASN A 161 -11.72 -10.16 -9.78
C ASN A 161 -11.72 -9.17 -10.95
N LYS A 162 -12.88 -8.92 -11.56
CA LYS A 162 -13.07 -7.84 -12.52
C LYS A 162 -13.30 -6.53 -11.78
N ARG A 163 -13.14 -5.43 -12.48
CA ARG A 163 -13.48 -4.10 -11.94
C ARG A 163 -14.95 -4.05 -11.54
N GLN A 164 -15.19 -3.70 -10.29
CA GLN A 164 -16.53 -3.52 -9.71
C GLN A 164 -16.85 -2.04 -9.57
N PRO A 165 -18.11 -1.63 -9.70
CA PRO A 165 -18.54 -0.27 -9.39
C PRO A 165 -18.15 0.16 -7.98
N ARG A 166 -17.77 1.43 -7.80
CA ARG A 166 -17.35 2.00 -6.49
C ARG A 166 -18.30 1.66 -5.37
N ALA A 167 -19.61 1.75 -5.60
CA ALA A 167 -20.61 1.47 -4.58
C ALA A 167 -20.58 0.01 -4.08
N ILE A 168 -20.22 -0.94 -4.95
CA ILE A 168 -20.06 -2.35 -4.56
C ILE A 168 -18.80 -2.51 -3.72
N VAL A 169 -17.68 -1.93 -4.15
CA VAL A 169 -16.42 -1.99 -3.42
C VAL A 169 -16.55 -1.31 -2.05
N ALA A 170 -17.17 -0.13 -1.98
CA ALA A 170 -17.36 0.59 -0.72
C ALA A 170 -18.21 -0.21 0.29
N LYS A 171 -19.29 -0.86 -0.15
CA LYS A 171 -20.12 -1.73 0.70
C LYS A 171 -19.36 -2.98 1.17
N TYR A 172 -18.54 -3.54 0.30
CA TYR A 172 -17.67 -4.66 0.68
C TYR A 172 -16.65 -4.22 1.75
N LEU A 173 -15.98 -3.08 1.55
CA LEU A 173 -15.02 -2.53 2.50
C LEU A 173 -15.65 -2.19 3.85
N GLU A 174 -16.85 -1.62 3.85
CA GLU A 174 -17.60 -1.37 5.08
C GLU A 174 -17.81 -2.67 5.87
N LYS A 175 -18.33 -3.71 5.20
CA LYS A 175 -18.57 -5.01 5.82
C LYS A 175 -17.28 -5.61 6.37
N GLU A 176 -16.21 -5.62 5.57
CA GLU A 176 -14.91 -6.18 5.95
C GLU A 176 -14.33 -5.46 7.18
N LEU A 177 -14.31 -4.12 7.17
CA LEU A 177 -13.78 -3.32 8.28
C LEU A 177 -14.60 -3.51 9.56
N LEU A 178 -15.93 -3.50 9.48
CA LEU A 178 -16.80 -3.74 10.64
C LEU A 178 -16.58 -5.12 11.26
N GLU A 179 -16.31 -6.12 10.43
CA GLU A 179 -16.03 -7.47 10.90
C GLU A 179 -14.67 -7.58 11.61
N ILE A 180 -13.62 -6.97 11.07
CA ILE A 180 -12.27 -7.14 11.62
C ILE A 180 -11.95 -6.21 12.81
N ILE A 181 -12.53 -5.01 12.89
CA ILE A 181 -12.23 -4.02 13.93
C ILE A 181 -12.29 -4.59 15.35
N PRO A 182 -13.29 -5.41 15.73
CA PRO A 182 -13.37 -5.97 17.08
C PRO A 182 -12.23 -6.96 17.43
N HIS A 183 -11.55 -7.48 16.41
CA HIS A 183 -10.53 -8.52 16.56
C HIS A 183 -9.10 -8.00 16.39
N LEU A 184 -8.94 -6.71 16.08
CA LEU A 184 -7.65 -6.06 15.97
C LEU A 184 -7.13 -5.58 17.31
N SER A 185 -5.81 -5.53 17.44
CA SER A 185 -5.13 -5.02 18.63
C SER A 185 -5.52 -3.57 18.95
N THR A 186 -5.61 -3.25 20.23
CA THR A 186 -5.84 -1.89 20.75
C THR A 186 -4.55 -1.18 21.18
N ASP A 187 -3.39 -1.75 20.86
CA ASP A 187 -2.09 -1.11 21.09
C ASP A 187 -1.80 -0.10 19.98
N ALA A 188 -1.86 1.19 20.33
CA ALA A 188 -1.57 2.27 19.38
C ALA A 188 -0.10 2.28 18.90
N SER A 189 0.82 1.70 19.67
CA SER A 189 2.24 1.63 19.27
C SER A 189 2.45 0.73 18.05
N GLU A 190 1.64 -0.31 17.88
CA GLU A 190 1.68 -1.18 16.70
C GLU A 190 1.40 -0.40 15.42
N GLY A 191 0.38 0.47 15.41
CA GLY A 191 0.08 1.31 14.24
C GLY A 191 1.23 2.24 13.87
N ARG A 192 1.92 2.81 14.85
CA ARG A 192 3.12 3.64 14.63
C ARG A 192 4.32 2.86 14.08
N ASN A 193 4.28 1.54 14.18
CA ASN A 193 5.29 0.61 13.67
C ASN A 193 4.80 -0.22 12.47
N SER A 194 3.86 0.33 11.69
CA SER A 194 3.26 -0.28 10.50
C SER A 194 2.43 -1.55 10.71
N ILE A 195 2.12 -1.94 11.94
CA ILE A 195 1.25 -3.08 12.21
C ILE A 195 -0.20 -2.57 12.26
N PRO A 196 -1.08 -3.03 11.36
CA PRO A 196 -2.48 -2.66 11.37
C PRO A 196 -3.15 -3.03 12.68
N ASN A 197 -3.77 -2.05 13.29
CA ASN A 197 -4.48 -2.18 14.57
C ASN A 197 -5.91 -1.64 14.46
N LYS A 198 -6.67 -1.72 15.55
CA LYS A 198 -8.06 -1.23 15.62
C LYS A 198 -8.19 0.21 15.13
N TYR A 199 -7.29 1.09 15.54
CA TYR A 199 -7.41 2.52 15.25
C TYR A 199 -7.11 2.84 13.77
N MET A 200 -6.19 2.11 13.15
CA MET A 200 -5.95 2.21 11.70
C MET A 200 -7.20 1.81 10.91
N ALA A 201 -7.82 0.69 11.28
CA ALA A 201 -9.03 0.21 10.62
C ALA A 201 -10.23 1.16 10.85
N GLN A 202 -10.38 1.70 12.07
CA GLN A 202 -11.38 2.74 12.38
C GLN A 202 -11.14 4.02 11.58
N ALA A 203 -9.91 4.50 11.48
CA ALA A 203 -9.59 5.68 10.68
C ALA A 203 -9.87 5.47 9.19
N LEU A 204 -9.60 4.26 8.67
CA LEU A 204 -9.95 3.89 7.30
C LEU A 204 -11.47 3.87 7.08
N LEU A 205 -12.22 3.31 8.04
CA LEU A 205 -13.69 3.30 7.99
C LEU A 205 -14.28 4.73 8.07
N ALA A 206 -13.69 5.60 8.89
CA ALA A 206 -14.08 7.01 8.95
C ALA A 206 -13.83 7.72 7.60
N LYS A 207 -12.69 7.47 6.93
CA LYS A 207 -12.42 7.97 5.59
C LYS A 207 -13.42 7.45 4.55
N LEU A 208 -13.78 6.18 4.65
CA LEU A 208 -14.82 5.59 3.79
C LEU A 208 -16.17 6.29 4.00
N TYR A 209 -16.55 6.53 5.26
CA TYR A 209 -17.84 7.11 5.62
C TYR A 209 -17.97 8.59 5.28
N ILE A 210 -16.92 9.40 5.50
CA ILE A 210 -17.00 10.83 5.13
C ILE A 210 -17.18 11.01 3.62
N ASN A 211 -16.61 10.12 2.82
CA ASN A 211 -16.71 10.14 1.35
C ASN A 211 -17.84 9.25 0.80
N TRP A 212 -18.67 8.69 1.66
CA TRP A 212 -19.74 7.75 1.25
C TRP A 212 -20.61 8.24 0.10
N PRO A 213 -21.09 9.50 0.07
CA PRO A 213 -21.90 9.99 -1.03
C PRO A 213 -21.18 9.97 -2.39
N VAL A 214 -19.87 10.20 -2.38
CA VAL A 214 -19.03 10.14 -3.59
C VAL A 214 -18.99 8.71 -4.14
N TYR A 215 -18.82 7.72 -3.26
CA TYR A 215 -18.75 6.32 -3.68
C TYR A 215 -20.10 5.75 -4.10
N MET A 216 -21.20 6.24 -3.50
CA MET A 216 -22.55 5.81 -3.84
C MET A 216 -23.11 6.47 -5.11
N ALA A 217 -22.50 7.56 -5.59
CA ALA A 217 -22.92 8.18 -6.85
C ALA A 217 -22.69 7.21 -8.03
N ALA A 218 -23.60 7.23 -8.99
CA ALA A 218 -23.56 6.34 -10.16
C ALA A 218 -22.26 6.53 -11.00
N SER A 219 -21.73 7.75 -11.03
CA SER A 219 -20.46 8.12 -11.66
C SER A 219 -19.99 9.45 -11.08
N VAL A 220 -18.75 9.84 -11.39
CA VAL A 220 -18.15 11.11 -10.88
C VAL A 220 -18.97 12.31 -11.33
N ASP A 221 -19.39 12.35 -12.59
CA ASP A 221 -20.21 13.42 -13.17
C ASP A 221 -21.64 13.49 -12.63
N LYS A 222 -22.09 12.49 -11.88
CA LYS A 222 -23.39 12.44 -11.21
C LYS A 222 -23.33 12.81 -9.72
N TYR A 223 -22.13 13.02 -9.20
CA TYR A 223 -21.97 13.51 -7.83
C TYR A 223 -22.16 15.04 -7.81
N ASP A 224 -23.12 15.50 -7.01
CA ASP A 224 -23.35 16.91 -6.74
C ASP A 224 -23.17 17.20 -5.26
N ALA A 225 -22.05 17.85 -4.90
CA ALA A 225 -21.74 18.20 -3.54
C ALA A 225 -22.75 19.13 -2.87
N SER A 226 -23.49 19.93 -3.67
CA SER A 226 -24.48 20.89 -3.14
C SER A 226 -25.77 20.25 -2.68
N SER A 227 -26.09 19.07 -3.20
CA SER A 227 -27.33 18.33 -2.90
C SER A 227 -27.09 16.98 -2.23
N ALA A 228 -25.83 16.52 -2.15
CA ALA A 228 -25.51 15.23 -1.56
C ALA A 228 -25.78 15.21 -0.06
N THR A 229 -26.44 14.14 0.40
CA THR A 229 -26.61 13.83 1.82
C THR A 229 -25.72 12.64 2.18
N ASN A 230 -25.13 12.66 3.36
CA ASN A 230 -24.28 11.59 3.85
C ASN A 230 -24.99 10.79 4.95
N GLU A 231 -25.56 9.65 4.60
CA GLU A 231 -26.23 8.75 5.55
C GLU A 231 -25.28 8.10 6.57
N LYS A 232 -23.96 8.18 6.35
CA LYS A 232 -22.93 7.63 7.24
C LYS A 232 -22.26 8.68 8.14
N LEU A 233 -22.71 9.94 8.09
CA LEU A 233 -22.03 11.04 8.81
C LEU A 233 -22.02 10.81 10.32
N ASP A 234 -23.13 10.43 10.93
CA ASP A 234 -23.21 10.18 12.37
C ASP A 234 -22.31 9.00 12.79
N ALA A 235 -22.28 7.95 11.97
CA ALA A 235 -21.37 6.81 12.19
C ALA A 235 -19.89 7.22 12.06
N CYS A 236 -19.57 8.08 11.09
CA CYS A 236 -18.24 8.65 10.95
C CYS A 236 -17.82 9.44 12.19
N ILE A 237 -18.70 10.31 12.68
CA ILE A 237 -18.45 11.11 13.90
C ILE A 237 -18.23 10.19 15.11
N SER A 238 -19.09 9.18 15.29
CA SER A 238 -18.94 8.21 16.38
C SER A 238 -17.60 7.48 16.36
N ILE A 239 -17.12 7.08 15.18
CA ILE A 239 -15.80 6.44 15.05
C ILE A 239 -14.68 7.42 15.41
N CYS A 240 -14.77 8.67 14.96
CA CYS A 240 -13.78 9.69 15.33
C CYS A 240 -13.76 9.94 16.83
N ASP A 241 -14.93 10.02 17.47
CA ASP A 241 -15.06 10.18 18.91
C ASP A 241 -14.47 8.98 19.67
N ASP A 242 -14.67 7.75 19.19
CA ASP A 242 -14.06 6.55 19.76
C ASP A 242 -12.53 6.63 19.75
N ILE A 243 -11.93 7.08 18.64
CA ILE A 243 -10.48 7.25 18.52
C ILE A 243 -10.01 8.35 19.48
N ILE A 244 -10.64 9.51 19.47
CA ILE A 244 -10.28 10.67 20.32
C ILE A 244 -10.39 10.30 21.80
N ASN A 245 -11.51 9.72 22.20
CA ASN A 245 -11.80 9.37 23.60
C ASN A 245 -11.02 8.15 24.10
N SER A 246 -10.32 7.43 23.20
CA SER A 246 -9.46 6.30 23.59
C SER A 246 -8.30 6.72 24.50
N GLY A 247 -7.90 7.99 24.45
CA GLY A 247 -6.75 8.52 25.18
C GLY A 247 -5.39 7.98 24.68
N LYS A 248 -5.36 7.35 23.50
CA LYS A 248 -4.16 6.73 22.92
C LYS A 248 -3.35 7.67 22.02
N PHE A 249 -3.92 8.81 21.68
CA PHE A 249 -3.33 9.78 20.76
C PHE A 249 -3.27 11.16 21.44
N ASN A 250 -2.17 11.87 21.23
CA ASN A 250 -1.92 13.16 21.85
C ASN A 250 -1.31 14.14 20.85
N LEU A 251 -2.12 15.06 20.34
CA LEU A 251 -1.70 16.09 19.38
C LEU A 251 -0.66 17.05 19.94
N GLY A 252 -0.62 17.22 21.26
CA GLY A 252 0.31 18.10 21.98
C GLY A 252 1.61 17.45 22.44
N SER A 253 1.87 16.19 22.07
CA SER A 253 3.02 15.41 22.58
C SER A 253 4.37 16.06 22.29
N MET A 254 4.50 16.83 21.20
CA MET A 254 5.72 17.54 20.83
C MET A 254 5.44 18.72 19.92
N ALA A 255 6.45 19.62 19.79
CA ALA A 255 6.35 20.74 18.83
C ALA A 255 6.22 20.22 17.38
N TYR A 256 5.30 20.81 16.62
CA TYR A 256 4.88 20.38 15.27
C TYR A 256 6.06 20.08 14.34
N ARG A 257 7.07 20.94 14.31
CA ARG A 257 8.26 20.78 13.42
C ARG A 257 9.02 19.46 13.64
N PHE A 258 9.02 18.94 14.86
CA PHE A 258 9.76 17.70 15.16
C PHE A 258 9.06 16.44 14.65
N LYS A 259 7.74 16.51 14.46
CA LYS A 259 6.95 15.39 13.89
C LYS A 259 7.38 15.06 12.46
N PHE A 260 7.97 16.02 11.74
CA PHE A 260 8.42 15.90 10.36
C PHE A 260 9.95 15.87 10.23
N GLY A 261 10.66 15.76 11.33
CA GLY A 261 12.11 15.63 11.34
C GLY A 261 12.57 14.23 10.89
N PRO A 262 13.82 14.08 10.44
CA PRO A 262 14.34 12.80 9.94
C PRO A 262 14.39 11.69 11.00
N ASN A 263 14.32 12.03 12.28
CA ASN A 263 14.33 11.11 13.42
C ASN A 263 12.95 10.96 14.08
N ASN A 264 11.87 11.30 13.41
CA ASN A 264 10.55 11.31 14.00
C ASN A 264 10.10 9.93 14.53
N SER A 265 10.54 8.83 13.92
CA SER A 265 10.24 7.48 14.42
C SER A 265 10.84 7.21 15.80
N ALA A 266 12.01 7.80 16.11
CA ALA A 266 12.64 7.67 17.43
C ALA A 266 11.97 8.56 18.50
N LEU A 267 11.16 9.52 18.11
CA LEU A 267 10.54 10.52 19.00
C LEU A 267 9.18 10.09 19.56
N ASN A 268 8.69 8.89 19.22
CA ASN A 268 7.37 8.38 19.61
C ASN A 268 6.25 9.43 19.39
N VAL A 269 6.03 9.80 18.13
CA VAL A 269 5.00 10.79 17.76
C VAL A 269 3.61 10.21 18.04
N GLU A 270 2.99 10.63 19.14
CA GLU A 270 1.75 10.03 19.67
C GLU A 270 0.48 10.42 18.91
N ASP A 271 0.53 11.33 17.97
CA ASP A 271 -0.60 11.69 17.11
C ASP A 271 -0.71 10.87 15.83
N PHE A 272 0.29 10.04 15.52
CA PHE A 272 0.19 9.14 14.37
C PHE A 272 -0.65 7.90 14.70
N ILE A 273 -1.73 7.74 13.95
CA ILE A 273 -2.60 6.55 14.05
C ILE A 273 -1.94 5.36 13.36
N TYR A 274 -1.39 5.59 12.15
CA TYR A 274 -0.67 4.60 11.38
C TYR A 274 0.52 5.25 10.68
N ALA A 275 1.68 4.65 10.78
CA ALA A 275 2.89 5.16 10.18
C ALA A 275 3.74 4.03 9.59
N MET A 276 4.33 4.31 8.44
CA MET A 276 5.29 3.43 7.78
C MET A 276 6.71 3.89 8.13
N PRO A 277 7.44 3.16 8.99
CA PRO A 277 8.81 3.53 9.31
C PRO A 277 9.74 3.30 8.12
N TYR A 278 10.63 4.26 7.91
CA TYR A 278 11.73 4.17 6.96
C TYR A 278 13.05 4.33 7.70
N ASP A 279 14.08 3.65 7.23
CA ASP A 279 15.43 3.79 7.73
C ASP A 279 16.46 3.77 6.59
N THR A 280 17.74 3.93 6.92
CA THR A 280 18.81 3.97 5.92
C THR A 280 19.37 2.60 5.54
N TYR A 281 18.95 1.52 6.21
CA TYR A 281 19.54 0.19 6.06
C TYR A 281 18.55 -0.87 5.61
N THR A 282 17.42 -1.01 6.29
CA THR A 282 16.48 -2.11 6.09
C THR A 282 15.18 -1.67 5.43
N ALA A 283 14.72 -0.47 5.74
CA ALA A 283 13.44 0.09 5.26
C ALA A 283 13.68 1.35 4.41
N THR A 284 14.52 1.23 3.40
CA THR A 284 14.88 2.32 2.48
C THR A 284 13.77 2.59 1.45
N GLY A 285 13.91 3.67 0.67
CA GLY A 285 13.08 3.92 -0.52
C GLY A 285 12.02 5.01 -0.35
N MET A 286 11.99 5.73 0.78
CA MET A 286 11.16 6.92 0.90
C MET A 286 11.68 8.04 -0.02
N GLN A 287 10.83 8.50 -0.93
CA GLN A 287 11.20 9.52 -1.93
C GLN A 287 10.42 10.84 -1.78
N TYR A 288 9.58 10.95 -0.77
CA TYR A 288 8.78 12.15 -0.50
C TYR A 288 9.62 13.45 -0.51
N GLY A 289 10.70 13.48 0.25
CA GLY A 289 11.59 14.63 0.31
C GLY A 289 12.32 14.94 -0.99
N ARG A 290 12.45 13.96 -1.91
CA ARG A 290 13.08 14.17 -3.21
C ARG A 290 12.25 15.05 -4.11
N ALA A 291 10.96 14.82 -4.18
CA ALA A 291 10.04 15.57 -5.03
C ALA A 291 9.93 17.03 -4.61
N ASN A 292 9.90 17.27 -3.30
CA ASN A 292 9.70 18.58 -2.67
C ASN A 292 10.98 19.30 -2.24
N SER A 293 12.15 18.77 -2.58
CA SER A 293 13.41 19.41 -2.23
C SER A 293 13.90 20.34 -3.33
N TYR A 294 14.62 21.39 -2.94
CA TYR A 294 15.29 22.25 -3.92
C TYR A 294 16.28 21.49 -4.77
N LYS A 295 16.33 21.80 -6.06
CA LYS A 295 17.24 21.13 -7.00
C LYS A 295 18.69 21.18 -6.54
N ASP A 296 19.17 22.32 -6.11
CA ASP A 296 20.57 22.55 -5.71
C ASP A 296 20.78 22.53 -4.19
N ILE A 297 19.98 21.73 -3.49
CA ILE A 297 20.00 21.64 -2.02
C ILE A 297 21.39 21.34 -1.44
N LYS A 298 22.25 20.62 -2.16
CA LYS A 298 23.63 20.32 -1.74
C LYS A 298 24.52 21.57 -1.67
N SER A 299 24.21 22.64 -2.40
CA SER A 299 24.94 23.91 -2.39
C SER A 299 24.44 24.87 -1.32
N MET A 300 23.32 24.56 -0.66
CA MET A 300 22.81 25.39 0.44
C MET A 300 23.66 25.24 1.69
N ASN A 301 23.64 26.29 2.53
CA ASN A 301 24.37 26.28 3.79
C ASN A 301 23.91 25.11 4.68
N PRO A 302 24.83 24.25 5.14
CA PRO A 302 24.49 23.11 6.01
C PRO A 302 23.73 23.48 7.27
N SER A 303 23.81 24.72 7.76
CA SER A 303 23.07 25.19 8.93
C SER A 303 21.54 25.13 8.77
N TYR A 304 21.04 25.17 7.55
CA TYR A 304 19.60 25.01 7.28
C TYR A 304 19.09 23.59 7.57
N PHE A 305 19.94 22.59 7.40
CA PHE A 305 19.56 21.18 7.51
C PHE A 305 20.23 20.49 8.70
N GLY A 306 21.10 21.19 9.44
CA GLY A 306 21.89 20.57 10.50
C GLY A 306 23.00 19.63 10.02
N MET A 307 23.12 19.43 8.70
CA MET A 307 24.14 18.56 8.09
C MET A 307 24.46 18.97 6.66
N LYS A 308 25.63 18.56 6.17
CA LYS A 308 25.99 18.71 4.75
C LYS A 308 25.28 17.63 3.93
N LEU A 309 24.53 18.05 2.92
CA LEU A 309 23.87 17.13 2.00
C LEU A 309 24.80 16.73 0.86
N SER A 310 24.82 15.44 0.52
CA SER A 310 25.69 14.89 -0.53
C SER A 310 25.09 15.00 -1.93
N ASN A 311 23.77 15.05 -2.05
CA ASN A 311 23.04 15.02 -3.29
C ASN A 311 22.10 16.24 -3.44
N SER A 312 21.87 16.64 -4.70
CA SER A 312 20.80 17.58 -5.01
C SER A 312 19.43 16.94 -4.89
N GLY A 313 18.41 17.74 -4.59
CA GLY A 313 17.02 17.30 -4.61
C GLY A 313 16.45 17.16 -6.02
N GLY A 314 15.24 16.62 -6.12
CA GLY A 314 14.52 16.49 -7.39
C GLY A 314 14.03 17.83 -7.94
N GLY A 315 13.32 18.60 -7.13
CA GLY A 315 12.87 19.96 -7.44
C GLY A 315 11.90 20.06 -8.61
N TYR A 316 11.10 19.03 -8.88
CA TYR A 316 10.16 19.01 -10.01
C TYR A 316 8.72 19.31 -9.63
N MET A 317 8.42 19.36 -8.34
CA MET A 317 7.13 19.79 -7.82
C MET A 317 7.29 21.09 -7.02
N THR A 318 6.35 21.99 -7.17
CA THR A 318 6.31 23.25 -6.43
C THR A 318 4.88 23.55 -6.00
N MET A 319 4.72 24.31 -4.91
CA MET A 319 3.40 24.77 -4.53
C MET A 319 2.82 25.70 -5.60
N THR A 320 1.51 25.64 -5.77
CA THR A 320 0.80 26.61 -6.60
C THR A 320 0.77 27.97 -5.89
N PRO A 321 0.69 29.10 -6.63
CA PRO A 321 0.59 30.43 -6.01
C PRO A 321 -0.62 30.58 -5.10
N GLU A 322 -1.70 29.88 -5.42
CA GLU A 322 -2.97 29.91 -4.68
C GLU A 322 -2.85 29.19 -3.32
N PHE A 323 -1.95 28.21 -3.21
CA PHE A 323 -1.73 27.46 -1.99
C PHE A 323 -0.61 28.05 -1.11
N ALA A 324 0.32 28.81 -1.69
CA ALA A 324 1.46 29.42 -0.99
C ALA A 324 1.04 30.67 -0.20
#